data_3f04d684418dc79e7a54a4512ee64b9f
#
_entry.id   3f04d684418dc79e7a54a4512ee64b9f
#
_cell.length_a   1.000
_cell.length_b   1.000
_cell.length_c   1.000
_cell.angle_alpha   90.00
_cell.angle_beta   90.00
_cell.angle_gamma   90.00
#
_symmetry.space_group_name_H-M   'P 1'
#
loop_
_entity.id
_entity.type
_entity.pdbx_description
1 polymer ?
#
loop_
_entity_poly.entity_id
_entity_poly.type
_entity_poly.pdbx_seq_one_letter_code
_entity_poly.pdbx_strand_id
1 'polypeptide(L)'
;MHLHIFLKSQKKLKDAHIIVACEGIKGGYTLAKRAEDISLKEIVSCIEETMAINRCLERDGFCSRNAVNHCRVHKVLLDVQNTFNNKLENIKVSDLIRPGKDEYFGRFYVVLKVNLKKNSYECVYSHNQDVYDQSEIIDSYDEFIKNYVNRFVYESDQEKIESFLLLNELKKVDSCIEEDLPYRRLNKDSYIWMEAKKYVDTDNHKAIITLHNNKIFQNNIVSMEQELRNKEKVMLKQYWDMVTLLVAVLNHNNVVDKEYHDDISFYTEQMYRQLQKDYPKYGITDEDIEIVTHLAPIHDIGKVRVPIEILNKPGKLTKEEMDIVKQHPLVGAEMTQRFPKGLTTEKLNQYSYEICRHHHERYDGTGYPDGLKGEDIPLSAQVVGLVDAYDALISVRPYKRKLEHDQAVQMILNGECGKFSDELLHCFKKVSSQNNWIKRSEREAV
;
A
#
# COMPACT_ATOMS: atom_id res chain seq x y z
N MET A 1 29.76 -23.04 19.85
CA MET A 1 28.67 -24.08 19.91
C MET A 1 28.56 -24.86 18.59
N HIS A 2 28.57 -24.25 17.43
CA HIS A 2 28.43 -24.94 16.12
C HIS A 2 29.57 -25.90 15.75
N LEU A 3 30.82 -25.57 16.03
CA LEU A 3 31.95 -26.45 15.74
C LEU A 3 31.90 -27.78 16.52
N HIS A 4 31.43 -27.74 17.76
CA HIS A 4 31.26 -28.92 18.60
C HIS A 4 30.12 -29.81 18.12
N ILE A 5 29.02 -29.20 17.63
CA ILE A 5 27.90 -29.92 16.99
C ILE A 5 28.36 -30.55 15.67
N PHE A 6 29.11 -29.81 14.85
CA PHE A 6 29.65 -30.28 13.59
C PHE A 6 30.58 -31.50 13.76
N LEU A 7 31.52 -31.43 14.70
CA LEU A 7 32.43 -32.55 15.01
C LEU A 7 31.69 -33.76 15.54
N LYS A 8 30.68 -33.57 16.38
CA LYS A 8 29.81 -34.62 16.90
C LYS A 8 28.97 -35.30 15.82
N SER A 9 28.47 -34.51 14.89
CA SER A 9 27.71 -35.00 13.71
C SER A 9 28.60 -35.80 12.76
N GLN A 10 29.84 -35.35 12.50
CA GLN A 10 30.79 -36.08 11.67
C GLN A 10 31.10 -37.48 12.23
N LYS A 11 31.28 -37.60 13.54
CA LYS A 11 31.50 -38.91 14.20
C LYS A 11 30.30 -39.81 14.01
N LYS A 12 29.08 -39.31 14.29
CA LYS A 12 27.85 -40.09 14.13
C LYS A 12 27.65 -40.57 12.67
N LEU A 13 27.88 -39.70 11.71
CA LEU A 13 27.79 -40.05 10.27
C LEU A 13 28.84 -41.09 9.83
N LYS A 14 30.05 -41.02 10.40
CA LYS A 14 31.12 -42.02 10.16
C LYS A 14 30.76 -43.37 10.77
N ASP A 15 30.28 -43.39 12.02
CA ASP A 15 29.86 -44.57 12.74
C ASP A 15 28.66 -45.27 12.02
N ALA A 16 27.79 -44.49 11.39
CA ALA A 16 26.67 -44.96 10.55
C ALA A 16 27.08 -45.34 9.11
N HIS A 17 28.36 -45.28 8.75
CA HIS A 17 28.85 -45.57 7.40
C HIS A 17 28.19 -44.74 6.29
N ILE A 18 27.86 -43.48 6.58
CA ILE A 18 27.38 -42.50 5.60
C ILE A 18 28.56 -41.76 4.98
N ILE A 19 29.60 -41.47 5.78
CA ILE A 19 30.84 -40.85 5.31
C ILE A 19 32.08 -41.68 5.72
N VAL A 20 33.14 -41.56 4.94
CA VAL A 20 34.48 -42.11 5.22
C VAL A 20 35.50 -41.01 5.23
N ALA A 21 36.46 -41.11 6.15
CA ALA A 21 37.61 -40.19 6.20
C ALA A 21 38.60 -40.52 5.08
N CYS A 22 39.09 -39.48 4.38
CA CYS A 22 40.17 -39.59 3.41
C CYS A 22 41.48 -39.10 4.04
N GLU A 23 42.53 -39.91 4.01
CA GLU A 23 43.88 -39.54 4.46
C GLU A 23 44.65 -38.84 3.33
N GLY A 24 45.42 -37.80 3.66
CA GLY A 24 46.28 -37.08 2.73
C GLY A 24 46.36 -35.59 2.96
N ILE A 25 47.21 -34.88 2.19
CA ILE A 25 47.47 -33.44 2.29
C ILE A 25 46.17 -32.58 2.09
N LYS A 26 45.16 -33.15 1.42
CA LYS A 26 43.79 -32.62 1.25
C LYS A 26 42.77 -33.42 2.04
N GLY A 27 43.16 -33.92 3.23
CA GLY A 27 42.30 -34.76 4.07
C GLY A 27 40.87 -34.18 4.24
N GLY A 28 39.88 -35.06 4.31
CA GLY A 28 38.47 -34.69 4.37
C GLY A 28 37.56 -35.89 4.53
N TYR A 29 36.34 -35.79 4.11
CA TYR A 29 35.37 -36.88 4.12
C TYR A 29 34.77 -37.05 2.71
N THR A 30 34.51 -38.32 2.35
CA THR A 30 33.72 -38.66 1.16
C THR A 30 32.50 -39.45 1.57
N LEU A 31 31.50 -39.54 0.72
CA LEU A 31 30.34 -40.39 0.95
C LEU A 31 30.79 -41.87 0.90
N ALA A 32 30.29 -42.68 1.84
CA ALA A 32 30.59 -44.14 1.90
C ALA A 32 29.73 -44.94 0.91
N LYS A 33 28.61 -44.35 0.44
CA LYS A 33 27.67 -44.91 -0.52
C LYS A 33 27.43 -43.89 -1.65
N ARG A 34 26.76 -44.29 -2.72
CA ARG A 34 26.34 -43.36 -3.78
C ARG A 34 25.34 -42.37 -3.21
N ALA A 35 25.43 -41.14 -3.63
CA ALA A 35 24.52 -40.05 -3.15
C ALA A 35 23.03 -40.36 -3.39
N GLU A 36 22.73 -41.14 -4.43
CA GLU A 36 21.38 -41.59 -4.80
C GLU A 36 20.82 -42.63 -3.80
N ASP A 37 21.70 -43.33 -3.09
CA ASP A 37 21.33 -44.43 -2.18
C ASP A 37 21.17 -43.93 -0.72
N ILE A 38 21.57 -42.69 -0.40
CA ILE A 38 21.49 -42.11 0.93
C ILE A 38 20.25 -41.19 1.00
N SER A 39 19.31 -41.53 1.89
CA SER A 39 18.15 -40.66 2.14
C SER A 39 18.43 -39.59 3.19
N LEU A 40 17.69 -38.45 3.11
CA LEU A 40 17.74 -37.41 4.15
C LEU A 40 17.30 -37.97 5.50
N LYS A 41 16.37 -38.92 5.51
CA LYS A 41 15.92 -39.62 6.73
C LYS A 41 17.08 -40.39 7.38
N GLU A 42 17.90 -41.09 6.59
CA GLU A 42 19.07 -41.85 7.10
C GLU A 42 20.06 -40.89 7.79
N ILE A 43 20.33 -39.72 7.20
CA ILE A 43 21.19 -38.69 7.79
C ILE A 43 20.63 -38.17 9.09
N VAL A 44 19.35 -37.71 9.09
CA VAL A 44 18.71 -37.11 10.25
C VAL A 44 18.61 -38.11 11.40
N SER A 45 18.28 -39.39 11.10
CA SER A 45 18.20 -40.45 12.10
C SER A 45 19.54 -40.77 12.76
N CYS A 46 20.67 -40.50 12.10
CA CYS A 46 22.00 -40.66 12.68
C CYS A 46 22.38 -39.49 13.61
N ILE A 47 21.91 -38.29 13.31
CA ILE A 47 22.30 -37.05 14.02
C ILE A 47 21.41 -36.87 15.23
N GLU A 48 20.12 -37.03 15.06
CA GLU A 48 19.09 -36.79 16.10
C GLU A 48 18.89 -38.04 16.97
N GLU A 49 18.63 -37.86 18.24
CA GLU A 49 18.34 -38.95 19.19
C GLU A 49 16.98 -39.58 18.93
N THR A 50 16.03 -38.78 18.48
CA THR A 50 14.69 -39.21 18.08
C THR A 50 14.20 -38.41 16.89
N MET A 51 13.46 -39.05 16.00
CA MET A 51 12.72 -38.39 14.90
C MET A 51 11.24 -38.25 15.22
N ALA A 52 10.81 -38.63 16.40
CA ALA A 52 9.42 -38.51 16.82
C ALA A 52 9.02 -37.05 17.02
N ILE A 53 7.98 -36.61 16.32
CA ILE A 53 7.43 -35.25 16.45
C ILE A 53 6.75 -35.00 17.78
N ASN A 54 6.46 -36.06 18.53
CA ASN A 54 5.90 -36.00 19.87
C ASN A 54 6.32 -37.22 20.68
N ARG A 55 6.47 -37.07 21.99
CA ARG A 55 6.94 -38.13 22.90
C ARG A 55 6.08 -39.39 22.87
N CYS A 56 4.77 -39.27 22.64
CA CYS A 56 3.90 -40.44 22.53
C CYS A 56 4.13 -41.29 21.24
N LEU A 57 4.97 -40.83 20.33
CA LEU A 57 5.39 -41.51 19.10
C LEU A 57 6.81 -42.12 19.24
N GLU A 58 7.48 -41.94 20.37
CA GLU A 58 8.76 -42.57 20.67
C GLU A 58 8.56 -44.08 20.94
N ARG A 59 9.68 -44.84 20.94
CA ARG A 59 9.67 -46.28 21.08
C ARG A 59 9.05 -46.78 22.38
N ASP A 60 9.13 -45.99 23.47
CA ASP A 60 8.56 -46.30 24.77
C ASP A 60 7.05 -46.00 24.82
N GLY A 61 6.48 -45.32 23.82
CA GLY A 61 5.07 -45.03 23.72
C GLY A 61 4.53 -44.19 24.90
N PHE A 62 5.38 -43.41 25.57
CA PHE A 62 5.02 -42.72 26.80
C PHE A 62 3.84 -41.77 26.61
N CYS A 63 2.79 -41.97 27.36
CA CYS A 63 1.65 -41.07 27.45
C CYS A 63 1.30 -40.80 28.90
N SER A 64 1.37 -39.58 29.36
CA SER A 64 1.03 -39.16 30.72
C SER A 64 -0.43 -39.52 31.14
N ARG A 65 -1.30 -39.76 30.15
CA ARG A 65 -2.71 -40.12 30.32
C ARG A 65 -2.99 -41.59 30.08
N ASN A 66 -1.99 -42.39 29.78
CA ASN A 66 -2.09 -43.82 29.42
C ASN A 66 -3.18 -44.13 28.36
N ALA A 67 -3.36 -43.23 27.39
CA ALA A 67 -4.47 -43.25 26.44
C ALA A 67 -4.06 -43.45 24.98
N VAL A 68 -2.83 -43.89 24.70
CA VAL A 68 -2.26 -43.98 23.32
C VAL A 68 -3.19 -44.73 22.37
N ASN A 69 -3.75 -45.87 22.80
CA ASN A 69 -4.60 -46.73 21.96
C ASN A 69 -5.98 -46.12 21.60
N HIS A 70 -6.43 -45.13 22.35
CA HIS A 70 -7.75 -44.50 22.18
C HIS A 70 -7.67 -43.01 21.87
N CYS A 71 -6.46 -42.44 21.83
CA CYS A 71 -6.26 -41.02 21.63
C CYS A 71 -6.40 -40.61 20.15
N ARG A 72 -7.39 -39.80 19.84
CA ARG A 72 -7.62 -39.25 18.50
C ARG A 72 -6.42 -38.41 18.04
N VAL A 73 -5.81 -37.64 18.94
CA VAL A 73 -4.63 -36.81 18.67
C VAL A 73 -3.43 -37.68 18.31
N HIS A 74 -3.22 -38.83 19.02
CA HIS A 74 -2.14 -39.75 18.68
C HIS A 74 -2.26 -40.28 17.26
N LYS A 75 -3.47 -40.62 16.79
CA LYS A 75 -3.70 -41.08 15.41
C LYS A 75 -3.32 -40.02 14.37
N VAL A 76 -3.71 -38.78 14.61
CA VAL A 76 -3.36 -37.67 13.72
C VAL A 76 -1.84 -37.42 13.70
N LEU A 77 -1.21 -37.41 14.89
CA LEU A 77 0.25 -37.23 15.00
C LEU A 77 1.01 -38.38 14.34
N LEU A 78 0.50 -39.61 14.43
CA LEU A 78 1.09 -40.77 13.76
C LEU A 78 1.03 -40.63 12.23
N ASP A 79 -0.07 -40.17 11.69
CA ASP A 79 -0.22 -39.91 10.26
C ASP A 79 0.73 -38.79 9.77
N VAL A 80 0.84 -37.70 10.51
CA VAL A 80 1.81 -36.62 10.26
C VAL A 80 3.25 -37.16 10.31
N GLN A 81 3.57 -37.98 11.33
CA GLN A 81 4.90 -38.62 11.46
C GLN A 81 5.22 -39.51 10.27
N ASN A 82 4.26 -40.30 9.83
CA ASN A 82 4.46 -41.20 8.66
C ASN A 82 4.66 -40.35 7.38
N THR A 83 3.88 -39.31 7.19
CA THR A 83 4.04 -38.39 6.05
C THR A 83 5.42 -37.73 6.06
N PHE A 84 5.86 -37.25 7.24
CA PHE A 84 7.18 -36.65 7.42
C PHE A 84 8.31 -37.65 7.12
N ASN A 85 8.23 -38.85 7.71
CA ASN A 85 9.22 -39.89 7.49
C ASN A 85 9.30 -40.30 5.99
N ASN A 86 8.16 -40.46 5.33
CA ASN A 86 8.12 -40.81 3.90
C ASN A 86 8.72 -39.71 3.04
N LYS A 87 8.47 -38.46 3.38
CA LYS A 87 9.04 -37.33 2.65
C LYS A 87 10.56 -37.27 2.80
N LEU A 88 11.09 -37.49 3.99
CA LEU A 88 12.54 -37.55 4.21
C LEU A 88 13.18 -38.77 3.56
N GLU A 89 12.51 -39.90 3.48
CA GLU A 89 13.00 -41.14 2.78
C GLU A 89 13.15 -40.91 1.29
N ASN A 90 12.24 -40.16 0.68
CA ASN A 90 12.20 -39.87 -0.75
C ASN A 90 13.18 -38.78 -1.19
N ILE A 91 13.72 -37.99 -0.28
CA ILE A 91 14.74 -36.98 -0.58
C ILE A 91 16.12 -37.68 -0.47
N LYS A 92 16.86 -37.74 -1.57
CA LYS A 92 18.20 -38.35 -1.60
C LYS A 92 19.28 -37.26 -1.52
N VAL A 93 20.47 -37.67 -1.03
CA VAL A 93 21.64 -36.77 -1.03
C VAL A 93 21.97 -36.30 -2.43
N SER A 94 21.76 -37.11 -3.46
CA SER A 94 21.90 -36.73 -4.87
C SER A 94 21.01 -35.54 -5.24
N ASP A 95 19.81 -35.42 -4.66
CA ASP A 95 18.88 -34.32 -4.93
C ASP A 95 19.36 -33.01 -4.30
N LEU A 96 20.13 -33.12 -3.21
CA LEU A 96 20.76 -32.01 -2.52
C LEU A 96 22.09 -31.58 -3.14
N ILE A 97 22.81 -32.53 -3.80
CA ILE A 97 24.12 -32.30 -4.41
C ILE A 97 23.99 -31.98 -5.91
N ARG A 98 22.93 -32.47 -6.57
CA ARG A 98 22.67 -32.07 -7.95
C ARG A 98 22.48 -30.57 -7.95
N PRO A 99 23.30 -29.84 -8.72
CA PRO A 99 22.98 -28.45 -8.98
C PRO A 99 21.70 -28.45 -9.85
N GLY A 100 20.57 -28.52 -9.22
CA GLY A 100 19.45 -27.77 -9.73
C GLY A 100 19.95 -26.35 -9.70
N LYS A 101 20.42 -25.91 -10.85
CA LYS A 101 21.22 -24.71 -11.01
C LYS A 101 20.58 -23.46 -10.41
N ASP A 102 19.32 -23.50 -9.93
CA ASP A 102 18.57 -22.30 -9.61
C ASP A 102 17.80 -22.30 -8.27
N GLU A 103 17.60 -23.43 -7.58
CA GLU A 103 16.74 -23.38 -6.36
C GLU A 103 17.48 -23.18 -5.04
N TYR A 104 18.72 -23.67 -4.88
CA TYR A 104 19.48 -23.50 -3.64
C TYR A 104 20.44 -22.31 -3.68
N PHE A 105 21.13 -22.10 -4.82
CA PHE A 105 21.97 -20.93 -5.04
C PHE A 105 21.19 -19.72 -5.57
N GLY A 106 19.96 -19.89 -6.06
CA GLY A 106 19.10 -18.80 -6.52
C GLY A 106 18.72 -17.77 -5.43
N ARG A 107 19.08 -18.04 -4.18
CA ARG A 107 18.97 -17.08 -3.08
C ARG A 107 20.22 -16.23 -2.91
N PHE A 108 21.40 -16.77 -3.20
CA PHE A 108 22.66 -16.03 -3.04
C PHE A 108 22.99 -15.30 -4.34
N TYR A 109 23.27 -14.04 -4.20
CA TYR A 109 23.78 -13.21 -5.28
C TYR A 109 25.30 -13.31 -5.34
N VAL A 110 25.95 -13.20 -4.17
CA VAL A 110 27.40 -13.32 -4.00
C VAL A 110 27.70 -13.98 -2.67
N VAL A 111 28.71 -14.82 -2.65
CA VAL A 111 29.32 -15.37 -1.43
C VAL A 111 30.81 -15.08 -1.46
N LEU A 112 31.29 -14.31 -0.51
CA LEU A 112 32.69 -13.94 -0.36
C LEU A 112 33.28 -14.55 0.89
N LYS A 113 34.50 -15.08 0.77
CA LYS A 113 35.35 -15.46 1.90
C LYS A 113 36.43 -14.42 2.07
N VAL A 114 36.42 -13.72 3.20
CA VAL A 114 37.28 -12.58 3.47
C VAL A 114 38.40 -12.95 4.43
N ASN A 115 39.62 -12.50 4.12
CA ASN A 115 40.76 -12.59 5.01
C ASN A 115 40.97 -11.26 5.74
N LEU A 116 40.63 -11.24 7.03
CA LEU A 116 40.63 -10.00 7.83
C LEU A 116 42.05 -9.42 8.06
N LYS A 117 43.12 -10.28 8.00
CA LYS A 117 44.52 -9.80 8.13
C LYS A 117 45.02 -9.14 6.87
N LYS A 118 44.72 -9.74 5.70
CA LYS A 118 45.30 -9.36 4.42
C LYS A 118 44.48 -8.35 3.64
N ASN A 119 43.26 -8.02 4.10
CA ASN A 119 42.27 -7.24 3.32
C ASN A 119 42.05 -7.81 1.92
N SER A 120 41.99 -9.15 1.83
CA SER A 120 41.79 -9.86 0.57
C SER A 120 40.54 -10.74 0.66
N TYR A 121 40.00 -11.11 -0.47
CA TYR A 121 38.80 -11.94 -0.54
C TYR A 121 38.92 -12.99 -1.64
N GLU A 122 38.09 -14.02 -1.52
CA GLU A 122 37.86 -15.05 -2.51
C GLU A 122 36.35 -15.09 -2.80
N CYS A 123 35.96 -14.92 -4.07
CA CYS A 123 34.58 -15.11 -4.47
C CYS A 123 34.30 -16.60 -4.59
N VAL A 124 33.53 -17.12 -3.64
CA VAL A 124 33.13 -18.54 -3.61
C VAL A 124 32.00 -18.80 -4.59
N TYR A 125 31.08 -17.82 -4.71
CA TYR A 125 29.94 -17.90 -5.61
C TYR A 125 29.50 -16.51 -6.06
N SER A 126 29.16 -16.35 -7.33
CA SER A 126 28.47 -15.20 -7.89
C SER A 126 27.40 -15.65 -8.88
N HIS A 127 26.19 -15.12 -8.74
CA HIS A 127 25.05 -15.45 -9.62
C HIS A 127 25.19 -14.80 -10.99
N ASN A 128 25.73 -13.58 -11.04
CA ASN A 128 25.91 -12.81 -12.27
C ASN A 128 27.34 -12.31 -12.40
N GLN A 129 27.86 -12.33 -13.63
CA GLN A 129 29.15 -11.74 -13.98
C GLN A 129 29.17 -10.21 -13.72
N ASP A 130 28.00 -9.55 -13.65
CA ASP A 130 27.88 -8.10 -13.42
C ASP A 130 28.47 -7.65 -12.09
N VAL A 131 28.44 -8.52 -11.06
CA VAL A 131 28.90 -8.19 -9.70
C VAL A 131 30.35 -8.59 -9.49
N TYR A 132 30.79 -9.66 -10.15
CA TYR A 132 32.13 -10.18 -10.08
C TYR A 132 32.58 -10.61 -11.47
N ASP A 133 33.34 -9.74 -12.12
CA ASP A 133 34.05 -10.06 -13.35
C ASP A 133 35.46 -10.54 -13.02
N GLN A 134 35.75 -11.77 -13.39
CA GLN A 134 37.08 -12.35 -13.20
C GLN A 134 38.18 -11.60 -13.97
N SER A 135 37.81 -10.73 -14.91
CA SER A 135 38.75 -9.88 -15.66
C SER A 135 39.15 -8.59 -14.90
N GLU A 136 38.32 -8.12 -13.96
CA GLU A 136 38.66 -7.00 -13.06
C GLU A 136 39.15 -7.54 -11.72
N ILE A 137 40.43 -7.86 -11.60
CA ILE A 137 41.06 -8.30 -10.34
C ILE A 137 41.19 -7.10 -9.43
N ILE A 138 40.26 -6.98 -8.48
CA ILE A 138 40.36 -6.04 -7.36
C ILE A 138 41.03 -6.80 -6.21
N ASP A 139 42.25 -6.47 -5.88
CA ASP A 139 43.04 -7.19 -4.86
C ASP A 139 42.57 -6.90 -3.42
N SER A 140 41.92 -5.76 -3.21
CA SER A 140 41.47 -5.31 -1.89
C SER A 140 39.98 -5.54 -1.69
N TYR A 141 39.64 -6.17 -0.55
CA TYR A 141 38.23 -6.37 -0.16
C TYR A 141 37.48 -5.06 0.04
N ASP A 142 38.08 -4.07 0.73
CA ASP A 142 37.45 -2.77 0.96
C ASP A 142 37.17 -2.03 -0.34
N GLU A 143 38.07 -2.14 -1.31
CA GLU A 143 37.90 -1.53 -2.63
C GLU A 143 36.76 -2.21 -3.40
N PHE A 144 36.68 -3.53 -3.35
CA PHE A 144 35.57 -4.30 -3.90
C PHE A 144 34.21 -3.84 -3.30
N ILE A 145 34.12 -3.72 -1.96
CA ILE A 145 32.89 -3.29 -1.30
C ILE A 145 32.49 -1.87 -1.69
N LYS A 146 33.43 -0.93 -1.73
CA LYS A 146 33.16 0.45 -2.17
C LYS A 146 32.66 0.51 -3.61
N ASN A 147 33.30 -0.23 -4.52
CA ASN A 147 32.87 -0.31 -5.90
C ASN A 147 31.48 -0.94 -6.02
N TYR A 148 31.22 -2.02 -5.28
CA TYR A 148 29.90 -2.64 -5.23
C TYR A 148 28.82 -1.68 -4.75
N VAL A 149 29.07 -0.99 -3.64
CA VAL A 149 28.12 -0.05 -3.02
C VAL A 149 27.81 1.10 -3.98
N ASN A 150 28.83 1.75 -4.53
CA ASN A 150 28.65 2.88 -5.44
C ASN A 150 27.93 2.51 -6.74
N ARG A 151 28.13 1.30 -7.25
CA ARG A 151 27.58 0.87 -8.53
C ARG A 151 26.19 0.27 -8.43
N PHE A 152 25.89 -0.44 -7.33
CA PHE A 152 24.71 -1.29 -7.25
C PHE A 152 23.78 -0.99 -6.08
N VAL A 153 24.19 -0.23 -5.06
CA VAL A 153 23.33 0.05 -3.91
C VAL A 153 22.59 1.37 -4.11
N TYR A 154 21.32 1.38 -3.75
CA TYR A 154 20.48 2.57 -3.82
C TYR A 154 21.05 3.66 -2.91
N GLU A 155 21.07 4.90 -3.39
CA GLU A 155 21.81 6.02 -2.79
C GLU A 155 21.62 6.15 -1.27
N SER A 156 20.38 6.12 -0.79
CA SER A 156 20.09 6.28 0.64
C SER A 156 20.49 5.08 1.52
N ASP A 157 20.90 3.95 0.93
CA ASP A 157 21.31 2.74 1.65
C ASP A 157 22.84 2.55 1.61
N GLN A 158 23.56 3.36 0.80
CA GLN A 158 25.00 3.20 0.55
C GLN A 158 25.83 3.30 1.86
N GLU A 159 25.62 4.37 2.63
CA GLU A 159 26.35 4.59 3.87
C GLU A 159 26.17 3.45 4.88
N LYS A 160 24.94 2.92 4.98
CA LYS A 160 24.62 1.82 5.90
C LYS A 160 25.32 0.53 5.48
N ILE A 161 25.28 0.19 4.19
CA ILE A 161 25.91 -1.04 3.68
C ILE A 161 27.42 -0.93 3.73
N GLU A 162 27.99 0.20 3.38
CA GLU A 162 29.43 0.44 3.47
C GLU A 162 29.92 0.28 4.91
N SER A 163 29.27 0.93 5.87
CA SER A 163 29.61 0.79 7.29
C SER A 163 29.40 -0.63 7.82
N PHE A 164 28.46 -1.39 7.29
CA PHE A 164 28.19 -2.76 7.70
C PHE A 164 29.24 -3.77 7.22
N LEU A 165 29.79 -3.57 6.01
CA LEU A 165 30.65 -4.54 5.32
C LEU A 165 32.16 -4.20 5.36
N LEU A 166 32.57 -2.96 5.62
CA LEU A 166 33.98 -2.57 5.60
C LEU A 166 34.80 -3.37 6.61
N LEU A 167 36.03 -3.69 6.22
CA LEU A 167 36.97 -4.53 6.98
C LEU A 167 37.17 -4.05 8.43
N ASN A 168 37.25 -2.74 8.66
CA ASN A 168 37.39 -2.18 9.98
C ASN A 168 36.21 -2.47 10.89
N GLU A 169 35.00 -2.53 10.34
CA GLU A 169 33.79 -2.87 11.07
C GLU A 169 33.70 -4.39 11.32
N LEU A 170 34.14 -5.20 10.36
CA LEU A 170 34.23 -6.65 10.55
C LEU A 170 35.23 -7.02 11.67
N LYS A 171 36.29 -6.25 11.86
CA LYS A 171 37.31 -6.46 12.93
C LYS A 171 36.84 -6.04 14.32
N LYS A 172 35.81 -5.22 14.44
CA LYS A 172 35.28 -4.75 15.74
C LYS A 172 34.39 -5.78 16.43
N VAL A 173 34.01 -6.83 15.71
CA VAL A 173 33.10 -7.86 16.22
C VAL A 173 33.81 -8.81 17.15
N ASP A 174 33.38 -8.90 18.39
CA ASP A 174 34.06 -9.59 19.51
C ASP A 174 33.81 -11.12 19.61
N SER A 175 33.28 -11.78 18.62
CA SER A 175 33.15 -13.27 18.53
C SER A 175 32.30 -13.67 17.34
N CYS A 176 32.13 -14.97 17.07
CA CYS A 176 31.27 -15.51 16.00
C CYS A 176 29.84 -14.93 16.05
N ILE A 177 29.63 -13.82 15.40
CA ILE A 177 28.33 -13.15 15.31
C ILE A 177 27.81 -13.30 13.87
N GLU A 178 26.55 -13.68 13.77
CA GLU A 178 25.75 -13.60 12.55
C GLU A 178 24.92 -12.31 12.63
N GLU A 179 25.13 -11.39 11.71
CA GLU A 179 24.36 -10.18 11.58
C GLU A 179 23.86 -10.05 10.14
N ASP A 180 22.69 -9.47 9.98
CA ASP A 180 22.06 -9.22 8.69
C ASP A 180 21.59 -7.79 8.56
N LEU A 181 21.63 -7.27 7.33
CA LEU A 181 21.18 -5.93 6.99
C LEU A 181 20.42 -5.92 5.66
N PRO A 182 19.13 -5.57 5.65
CA PRO A 182 18.37 -5.39 4.41
C PRO A 182 18.75 -4.07 3.71
N TYR A 183 18.82 -4.09 2.39
CA TYR A 183 19.12 -2.92 1.56
C TYR A 183 18.51 -3.05 0.16
N ARG A 184 18.44 -1.93 -0.56
CA ARG A 184 17.94 -1.87 -1.92
C ARG A 184 19.10 -1.91 -2.92
N ARG A 185 19.05 -2.84 -3.85
CA ARG A 185 19.96 -2.94 -4.97
C ARG A 185 19.31 -2.42 -6.22
N LEU A 186 20.00 -1.56 -6.97
CA LEU A 186 19.55 -1.03 -8.26
C LEU A 186 19.39 -2.16 -9.28
N ASN A 187 18.29 -2.11 -10.02
CA ASN A 187 17.95 -3.03 -11.10
C ASN A 187 17.33 -2.24 -12.25
N LYS A 188 18.16 -1.76 -13.17
CA LYS A 188 17.78 -0.81 -14.23
C LYS A 188 17.09 0.43 -13.64
N ASP A 189 15.79 0.63 -13.93
CA ASP A 189 15.00 1.78 -13.49
C ASP A 189 14.24 1.54 -12.15
N SER A 190 14.54 0.45 -11.47
CA SER A 190 13.89 0.04 -10.22
C SER A 190 14.91 -0.46 -9.20
N TYR A 191 14.46 -0.99 -8.08
CA TYR A 191 15.30 -1.67 -7.11
C TYR A 191 14.69 -3.00 -6.68
N ILE A 192 15.56 -3.89 -6.18
CA ILE A 192 15.18 -5.14 -5.52
C ILE A 192 15.71 -5.12 -4.08
N TRP A 193 14.94 -5.70 -3.17
CA TRP A 193 15.39 -5.89 -1.80
C TRP A 193 16.38 -7.03 -1.69
N MET A 194 17.53 -6.70 -1.14
CA MET A 194 18.62 -7.60 -0.84
C MET A 194 18.86 -7.66 0.66
N GLU A 195 19.56 -8.69 1.09
CA GLU A 195 20.05 -8.83 2.46
C GLU A 195 21.53 -9.16 2.41
N ALA A 196 22.33 -8.37 3.13
CA ALA A 196 23.74 -8.66 3.36
C ALA A 196 23.85 -9.37 4.70
N LYS A 197 24.52 -10.53 4.75
CA LYS A 197 24.85 -11.22 5.99
C LYS A 197 26.35 -11.32 6.15
N LYS A 198 26.81 -11.13 7.37
CA LYS A 198 28.21 -11.32 7.75
C LYS A 198 28.33 -12.36 8.86
N TYR A 199 29.26 -13.27 8.67
CA TYR A 199 29.70 -14.27 9.64
C TYR A 199 31.18 -14.02 9.91
N VAL A 200 31.52 -13.55 11.10
CA VAL A 200 32.90 -13.19 11.44
C VAL A 200 33.48 -14.20 12.42
N ASP A 201 34.62 -14.77 12.06
CA ASP A 201 35.44 -15.65 12.90
C ASP A 201 36.74 -14.90 13.21
N THR A 202 36.78 -14.22 14.36
CA THR A 202 37.90 -13.41 14.79
C THR A 202 39.12 -14.27 15.13
N ASP A 203 38.92 -15.49 15.65
CA ASP A 203 40.00 -16.38 16.05
C ASP A 203 40.80 -16.85 14.83
N ASN A 204 40.13 -17.14 13.73
CA ASN A 204 40.76 -17.54 12.49
C ASN A 204 41.01 -16.39 11.51
N HIS A 205 40.70 -15.15 11.90
CA HIS A 205 40.81 -13.95 11.07
C HIS A 205 40.12 -14.06 9.71
N LYS A 206 38.93 -14.63 9.69
CA LYS A 206 38.13 -14.86 8.48
C LYS A 206 36.72 -14.33 8.66
N ALA A 207 36.10 -13.93 7.56
CA ALA A 207 34.66 -13.68 7.51
C ALA A 207 34.06 -14.30 6.24
N ILE A 208 32.78 -14.63 6.31
CA ILE A 208 31.97 -14.99 5.17
C ILE A 208 30.92 -13.90 5.01
N ILE A 209 30.86 -13.31 3.84
CA ILE A 209 29.86 -12.32 3.47
C ILE A 209 28.95 -12.94 2.43
N THR A 210 27.65 -12.88 2.64
CA THR A 210 26.65 -13.31 1.67
C THR A 210 25.72 -12.16 1.32
N LEU A 211 25.51 -11.97 0.04
CA LEU A 211 24.49 -11.07 -0.48
C LEU A 211 23.42 -11.92 -1.15
N HIS A 212 22.17 -11.79 -0.76
CA HIS A 212 21.10 -12.59 -1.33
C HIS A 212 19.80 -11.79 -1.50
N ASN A 213 18.95 -12.26 -2.41
CA ASN A 213 17.68 -11.65 -2.67
C ASN A 213 16.71 -11.94 -1.52
N ASN A 214 16.20 -10.90 -0.86
CA ASN A 214 15.23 -11.04 0.22
C ASN A 214 13.79 -11.02 -0.31
N LYS A 215 13.41 -12.10 -1.01
CA LYS A 215 12.05 -12.25 -1.57
C LYS A 215 10.95 -12.20 -0.49
N ILE A 216 11.24 -12.67 0.72
CA ILE A 216 10.27 -12.65 1.82
C ILE A 216 10.01 -11.21 2.24
N PHE A 217 11.06 -10.40 2.41
CA PHE A 217 10.93 -8.99 2.76
C PHE A 217 10.21 -8.20 1.67
N GLN A 218 10.57 -8.45 0.39
CA GLN A 218 9.90 -7.85 -0.76
C GLN A 218 8.41 -8.19 -0.82
N ASN A 219 8.04 -9.45 -0.62
CA ASN A 219 6.66 -9.90 -0.60
C ASN A 219 5.88 -9.29 0.58
N ASN A 220 6.51 -9.15 1.75
CA ASN A 220 5.90 -8.52 2.92
C ASN A 220 5.61 -7.03 2.67
N ILE A 221 6.55 -6.29 2.05
CA ILE A 221 6.34 -4.89 1.68
C ILE A 221 5.17 -4.76 0.71
N VAL A 222 5.15 -5.55 -0.37
CA VAL A 222 4.04 -5.54 -1.36
C VAL A 222 2.70 -5.86 -0.68
N SER A 223 2.69 -6.85 0.22
CA SER A 223 1.48 -7.20 0.98
C SER A 223 1.02 -6.07 1.90
N MET A 224 1.96 -5.42 2.62
CA MET A 224 1.65 -4.28 3.48
C MET A 224 1.14 -3.07 2.70
N GLU A 225 1.75 -2.76 1.55
CA GLU A 225 1.27 -1.69 0.67
C GLU A 225 -0.13 -1.97 0.12
N GLN A 226 -0.43 -3.24 -0.16
CA GLN A 226 -1.75 -3.66 -0.63
C GLN A 226 -2.79 -3.60 0.49
N GLU A 227 -2.42 -3.98 1.70
CA GLU A 227 -3.27 -3.83 2.89
C GLU A 227 -3.55 -2.36 3.21
N LEU A 228 -2.52 -1.50 3.13
CA LEU A 228 -2.68 -0.06 3.34
C LEU A 228 -3.64 0.54 2.31
N ARG A 229 -3.45 0.25 1.03
CA ARG A 229 -4.38 0.68 -0.04
C ARG A 229 -5.80 0.19 0.17
N ASN A 230 -5.97 -1.03 0.67
CA ASN A 230 -7.31 -1.55 0.97
C ASN A 230 -7.94 -0.82 2.17
N LYS A 231 -7.16 -0.52 3.21
CA LYS A 231 -7.63 0.27 4.37
C LYS A 231 -8.04 1.69 3.94
N GLU A 232 -7.26 2.33 3.09
CA GLU A 232 -7.59 3.66 2.53
C GLU A 232 -8.91 3.62 1.75
N LYS A 233 -9.11 2.62 0.90
CA LYS A 233 -10.38 2.44 0.16
C LYS A 233 -11.59 2.21 1.09
N VAL A 234 -11.43 1.38 2.11
CA VAL A 234 -12.49 1.13 3.10
C VAL A 234 -12.83 2.40 3.87
N MET A 235 -11.82 3.14 4.30
CA MET A 235 -11.99 4.40 5.02
C MET A 235 -12.70 5.46 4.15
N LEU A 236 -12.30 5.59 2.89
CA LEU A 236 -12.94 6.48 1.94
C LEU A 236 -14.41 6.09 1.71
N LYS A 237 -14.69 4.80 1.56
CA LYS A 237 -16.07 4.32 1.45
C LYS A 237 -16.90 4.65 2.69
N GLN A 238 -16.39 4.42 3.89
CA GLN A 238 -17.07 4.76 5.13
C GLN A 238 -17.36 6.27 5.24
N TYR A 239 -16.43 7.10 4.77
CA TYR A 239 -16.63 8.54 4.69
C TYR A 239 -17.80 8.89 3.76
N TRP A 240 -17.86 8.31 2.55
CA TRP A 240 -18.96 8.52 1.61
C TRP A 240 -20.31 8.02 2.13
N ASP A 241 -20.32 6.87 2.80
CA ASP A 241 -21.52 6.33 3.44
C ASP A 241 -22.03 7.30 4.52
N MET A 242 -21.14 7.93 5.29
CA MET A 242 -21.47 8.95 6.28
C MET A 242 -22.02 10.22 5.63
N VAL A 243 -21.37 10.72 4.57
CA VAL A 243 -21.85 11.89 3.79
C VAL A 243 -23.25 11.63 3.26
N THR A 244 -23.48 10.47 2.66
CA THR A 244 -24.79 10.06 2.13
C THR A 244 -25.86 10.02 3.23
N LEU A 245 -25.52 9.48 4.41
CA LEU A 245 -26.43 9.46 5.55
C LEU A 245 -26.79 10.87 6.04
N LEU A 246 -25.79 11.75 6.16
CA LEU A 246 -26.01 13.14 6.56
C LEU A 246 -26.94 13.87 5.58
N VAL A 247 -26.71 13.68 4.30
CA VAL A 247 -27.56 14.22 3.22
C VAL A 247 -28.97 13.65 3.32
N ALA A 248 -29.15 12.35 3.54
CA ALA A 248 -30.46 11.72 3.69
C ALA A 248 -31.24 12.26 4.92
N VAL A 249 -30.54 12.55 6.04
CA VAL A 249 -31.14 13.14 7.25
C VAL A 249 -31.63 14.57 6.96
N LEU A 250 -30.86 15.36 6.20
CA LEU A 250 -31.26 16.71 5.80
C LEU A 250 -32.52 16.70 4.95
N ASN A 251 -32.61 15.72 4.02
CA ASN A 251 -33.76 15.58 3.14
C ASN A 251 -35.03 15.12 3.83
N HIS A 252 -34.91 14.33 4.87
CA HIS A 252 -36.06 13.87 5.65
C HIS A 252 -36.81 15.03 6.32
N ASN A 253 -36.11 16.10 6.65
CA ASN A 253 -36.68 17.32 7.23
C ASN A 253 -37.13 18.34 6.18
N ASN A 254 -36.65 18.24 4.95
CA ASN A 254 -37.08 19.06 3.81
C ASN A 254 -37.82 18.15 2.84
N VAL A 255 -38.95 18.55 2.35
CA VAL A 255 -39.73 17.86 1.29
C VAL A 255 -38.96 17.93 -0.05
N VAL A 256 -37.67 17.62 -0.06
CA VAL A 256 -36.82 17.61 -1.23
C VAL A 256 -36.49 16.16 -1.58
N ASP A 257 -36.77 15.83 -2.82
CA ASP A 257 -36.76 14.48 -3.41
C ASP A 257 -35.39 13.80 -3.33
N LYS A 258 -35.37 12.48 -3.21
CA LYS A 258 -34.17 11.64 -3.20
C LYS A 258 -33.31 11.81 -4.47
N GLU A 259 -33.93 12.13 -5.60
CA GLU A 259 -33.29 12.32 -6.90
C GLU A 259 -32.41 13.59 -6.97
N TYR A 260 -32.72 14.59 -6.16
CA TYR A 260 -32.00 15.88 -6.11
C TYR A 260 -30.49 15.77 -5.91
N HIS A 261 -30.03 14.84 -5.09
CA HIS A 261 -28.58 14.72 -4.77
C HIS A 261 -27.79 14.01 -5.86
N ASP A 262 -28.42 13.05 -6.52
CA ASP A 262 -27.78 12.36 -7.64
C ASP A 262 -27.61 13.30 -8.84
N ASP A 263 -28.47 14.30 -8.95
CA ASP A 263 -28.42 15.28 -10.03
C ASP A 263 -27.32 16.32 -9.83
N ILE A 264 -27.18 16.89 -8.62
CA ILE A 264 -26.07 17.81 -8.28
C ILE A 264 -24.71 17.12 -8.49
N SER A 265 -24.55 15.90 -8.01
CA SER A 265 -23.33 15.14 -8.21
C SER A 265 -23.03 14.94 -9.70
N PHE A 266 -24.03 14.49 -10.46
CA PHE A 266 -23.87 14.27 -11.89
C PHE A 266 -23.48 15.54 -12.65
N TYR A 267 -24.19 16.65 -12.43
CA TYR A 267 -23.90 17.91 -13.12
C TYR A 267 -22.51 18.45 -12.72
N THR A 268 -22.12 18.32 -11.46
CA THR A 268 -20.80 18.71 -10.97
C THR A 268 -19.70 17.90 -11.64
N GLU A 269 -19.87 16.57 -11.78
CA GLU A 269 -18.91 15.72 -12.48
C GLU A 269 -18.75 16.14 -13.94
N GLN A 270 -19.85 16.35 -14.67
CA GLN A 270 -19.78 16.75 -16.07
C GLN A 270 -19.06 18.10 -16.23
N MET A 271 -19.31 19.06 -15.35
CA MET A 271 -18.63 20.35 -15.35
C MET A 271 -17.13 20.20 -15.12
N TYR A 272 -16.73 19.41 -14.12
CA TYR A 272 -15.32 19.19 -13.79
C TYR A 272 -14.56 18.47 -14.90
N ARG A 273 -15.15 17.45 -15.51
CA ARG A 273 -14.55 16.75 -16.66
C ARG A 273 -14.37 17.68 -17.86
N GLN A 274 -15.33 18.58 -18.09
CA GLN A 274 -15.23 19.55 -19.18
C GLN A 274 -14.15 20.61 -18.87
N LEU A 275 -14.06 21.09 -17.63
CA LEU A 275 -13.00 22.02 -17.19
C LEU A 275 -11.62 21.39 -17.30
N GLN A 276 -11.44 20.13 -16.86
CA GLN A 276 -10.20 19.38 -16.97
C GLN A 276 -9.72 19.32 -18.43
N LYS A 277 -10.66 19.10 -19.36
CA LYS A 277 -10.39 18.99 -20.79
C LYS A 277 -10.04 20.33 -21.44
N ASP A 278 -10.84 21.37 -21.17
CA ASP A 278 -10.76 22.65 -21.87
C ASP A 278 -9.74 23.63 -21.24
N TYR A 279 -9.51 23.49 -19.94
CA TYR A 279 -8.68 24.41 -19.15
C TYR A 279 -7.63 23.67 -18.28
N PRO A 280 -6.61 23.06 -18.89
CA PRO A 280 -5.56 22.33 -18.14
C PRO A 280 -4.83 23.17 -17.08
N LYS A 281 -4.92 24.50 -17.19
CA LYS A 281 -4.32 25.45 -16.23
C LYS A 281 -4.81 25.23 -14.78
N TYR A 282 -6.01 24.68 -14.59
CA TYR A 282 -6.54 24.40 -13.27
C TYR A 282 -5.94 23.17 -12.60
N GLY A 283 -5.18 22.33 -13.34
CA GLY A 283 -4.51 21.15 -12.80
C GLY A 283 -5.46 20.11 -12.18
N ILE A 284 -6.71 20.06 -12.65
CA ILE A 284 -7.75 19.15 -12.13
C ILE A 284 -7.34 17.71 -12.36
N THR A 285 -7.29 16.92 -11.30
CA THR A 285 -7.03 15.47 -11.34
C THR A 285 -8.33 14.68 -11.29
N ASP A 286 -8.29 13.39 -11.65
CA ASP A 286 -9.46 12.50 -11.50
C ASP A 286 -9.87 12.34 -10.03
N GLU A 287 -8.92 12.42 -9.10
CA GLU A 287 -9.18 12.45 -7.65
C GLU A 287 -9.98 13.71 -7.25
N ASP A 288 -9.65 14.88 -7.80
CA ASP A 288 -10.41 16.12 -7.55
C ASP A 288 -11.85 15.97 -8.03
N ILE A 289 -12.03 15.39 -9.21
CA ILE A 289 -13.37 15.14 -9.78
C ILE A 289 -14.18 14.24 -8.87
N GLU A 290 -13.58 13.11 -8.44
CA GLU A 290 -14.24 12.17 -7.53
C GLU A 290 -14.64 12.84 -6.22
N ILE A 291 -13.72 13.55 -5.58
CA ILE A 291 -13.96 14.20 -4.29
C ILE A 291 -15.07 15.25 -4.40
N VAL A 292 -14.96 16.18 -5.35
CA VAL A 292 -15.90 17.29 -5.46
C VAL A 292 -17.30 16.80 -5.88
N THR A 293 -17.37 15.78 -6.75
CA THR A 293 -18.63 15.15 -7.14
C THR A 293 -19.38 14.57 -5.95
N HIS A 294 -18.67 13.85 -5.06
CA HIS A 294 -19.29 13.28 -3.87
C HIS A 294 -19.61 14.31 -2.79
N LEU A 295 -18.86 15.43 -2.72
CA LEU A 295 -19.09 16.50 -1.76
C LEU A 295 -20.13 17.52 -2.21
N ALA A 296 -20.42 17.65 -3.50
CA ALA A 296 -21.38 18.62 -3.98
C ALA A 296 -22.74 18.58 -3.24
N PRO A 297 -23.32 17.42 -2.90
CA PRO A 297 -24.60 17.36 -2.15
C PRO A 297 -24.57 17.97 -0.75
N ILE A 298 -23.40 18.13 -0.11
CA ILE A 298 -23.35 18.70 1.26
C ILE A 298 -23.32 20.21 1.29
N HIS A 299 -23.31 20.91 0.15
CA HIS A 299 -23.23 22.37 0.10
C HIS A 299 -24.25 23.05 1.05
N ASP A 300 -25.41 22.47 1.15
CA ASP A 300 -26.57 22.95 1.93
C ASP A 300 -26.68 22.36 3.35
N ILE A 301 -25.68 21.61 3.86
CA ILE A 301 -25.75 20.92 5.16
C ILE A 301 -26.06 21.86 6.32
N GLY A 302 -25.66 23.11 6.22
CA GLY A 302 -25.94 24.14 7.24
C GLY A 302 -27.40 24.53 7.37
N LYS A 303 -28.28 24.18 6.40
CA LYS A 303 -29.73 24.40 6.49
C LYS A 303 -30.40 23.66 7.66
N VAL A 304 -29.70 22.69 8.26
CA VAL A 304 -30.15 22.02 9.50
C VAL A 304 -30.42 23.00 10.64
N ARG A 305 -29.81 24.19 10.64
CA ARG A 305 -30.05 25.22 11.65
C ARG A 305 -31.10 26.24 11.25
N VAL A 306 -31.62 26.17 10.04
CA VAL A 306 -32.70 27.08 9.59
C VAL A 306 -34.03 26.51 10.06
N PRO A 307 -34.91 27.29 10.72
CA PRO A 307 -36.23 26.82 11.10
C PRO A 307 -37.04 26.30 9.92
N ILE A 308 -37.71 25.16 10.12
CA ILE A 308 -38.45 24.46 9.06
C ILE A 308 -39.58 25.30 8.49
N GLU A 309 -40.17 26.16 9.33
CA GLU A 309 -41.23 27.10 8.95
C GLU A 309 -40.76 28.14 7.93
N ILE A 310 -39.47 28.52 8.01
CA ILE A 310 -38.83 29.42 7.04
C ILE A 310 -38.54 28.70 5.74
N LEU A 311 -37.95 27.48 5.84
CA LEU A 311 -37.59 26.68 4.66
C LEU A 311 -38.82 26.30 3.82
N ASN A 312 -39.94 25.95 4.46
CA ASN A 312 -41.18 25.51 3.82
C ASN A 312 -42.22 26.60 3.69
N LYS A 313 -41.84 27.87 3.88
CA LYS A 313 -42.79 28.99 3.78
C LYS A 313 -43.41 29.10 2.39
N PRO A 314 -44.73 29.01 2.25
CA PRO A 314 -45.38 29.23 0.96
C PRO A 314 -45.34 30.71 0.59
N GLY A 315 -44.34 31.16 -0.14
CA GLY A 315 -44.19 32.52 -0.61
C GLY A 315 -42.79 33.12 -0.42
N LYS A 316 -42.67 34.43 -0.63
CA LYS A 316 -41.38 35.10 -0.49
C LYS A 316 -40.97 35.25 0.98
N LEU A 317 -39.69 35.04 1.27
CA LEU A 317 -39.11 35.28 2.58
C LEU A 317 -39.03 36.78 2.86
N THR A 318 -39.19 37.19 4.11
CA THR A 318 -38.88 38.56 4.55
C THR A 318 -37.36 38.74 4.53
N LYS A 319 -36.89 39.98 4.73
CA LYS A 319 -35.46 40.27 4.78
C LYS A 319 -34.81 39.54 5.95
N GLU A 320 -35.44 39.56 7.12
CA GLU A 320 -34.98 38.91 8.35
C GLU A 320 -34.91 37.38 8.18
N GLU A 321 -35.92 36.77 7.55
CA GLU A 321 -35.93 35.34 7.25
C GLU A 321 -34.83 34.99 6.25
N MET A 322 -34.61 35.82 5.25
CA MET A 322 -33.53 35.65 4.28
C MET A 322 -32.14 35.76 4.94
N ASP A 323 -31.97 36.67 5.89
CA ASP A 323 -30.73 36.83 6.65
C ASP A 323 -30.45 35.58 7.50
N ILE A 324 -31.48 34.91 8.03
CA ILE A 324 -31.35 33.63 8.71
C ILE A 324 -30.90 32.53 7.72
N VAL A 325 -31.54 32.44 6.56
CA VAL A 325 -31.16 31.44 5.52
C VAL A 325 -29.71 31.65 5.06
N LYS A 326 -29.28 32.91 4.87
CA LYS A 326 -27.92 33.26 4.46
C LYS A 326 -26.83 32.84 5.45
N GLN A 327 -27.17 32.36 6.64
CA GLN A 327 -26.20 31.84 7.59
C GLN A 327 -25.81 30.40 7.30
N HIS A 328 -26.59 29.64 6.47
CA HIS A 328 -26.29 28.22 6.26
C HIS A 328 -24.90 27.92 5.67
N PRO A 329 -24.26 28.74 4.79
CA PRO A 329 -22.92 28.49 4.32
C PRO A 329 -21.90 28.53 5.46
N LEU A 330 -22.02 29.47 6.37
CA LEU A 330 -21.16 29.60 7.56
C LEU A 330 -21.32 28.39 8.50
N VAL A 331 -22.57 28.01 8.75
CA VAL A 331 -22.90 26.85 9.59
C VAL A 331 -22.40 25.56 8.96
N GLY A 332 -22.60 25.38 7.66
CA GLY A 332 -22.12 24.22 6.92
C GLY A 332 -20.59 24.09 6.98
N ALA A 333 -19.89 25.19 6.74
CA ALA A 333 -18.43 25.23 6.84
C ALA A 333 -17.94 24.90 8.27
N GLU A 334 -18.61 25.42 9.32
CA GLU A 334 -18.29 25.06 10.71
C GLU A 334 -18.48 23.56 10.99
N MET A 335 -19.55 22.97 10.45
CA MET A 335 -19.84 21.54 10.61
C MET A 335 -18.78 20.67 9.96
N THR A 336 -18.34 21.01 8.75
CA THR A 336 -17.31 20.22 8.03
C THR A 336 -15.96 20.23 8.75
N GLN A 337 -15.60 21.31 9.44
CA GLN A 337 -14.37 21.40 10.24
C GLN A 337 -14.39 20.49 11.49
N ARG A 338 -15.56 20.01 11.90
CA ARG A 338 -15.73 19.09 13.05
C ARG A 338 -15.70 17.62 12.63
N PHE A 339 -15.53 17.33 11.35
CA PHE A 339 -15.38 15.94 10.91
C PHE A 339 -14.15 15.29 11.55
N PRO A 340 -14.21 13.99 11.91
CA PRO A 340 -13.09 13.32 12.59
C PRO A 340 -11.82 13.37 11.75
N LYS A 341 -10.77 13.98 12.27
CA LYS A 341 -9.46 14.16 11.59
C LYS A 341 -8.78 12.86 11.13
N GLY A 342 -9.20 11.72 11.65
CA GLY A 342 -8.68 10.40 11.26
C GLY A 342 -9.41 9.75 10.08
N LEU A 343 -10.55 10.30 9.66
CA LEU A 343 -11.37 9.77 8.58
C LEU A 343 -11.26 10.58 7.29
N THR A 344 -10.61 11.75 7.33
CA THR A 344 -10.57 12.70 6.21
C THR A 344 -9.13 13.04 5.83
N THR A 345 -8.86 13.14 4.53
CA THR A 345 -7.62 13.75 4.03
C THR A 345 -7.73 15.28 4.14
N GLU A 346 -6.59 15.97 4.15
CA GLU A 346 -6.54 17.43 4.14
C GLU A 346 -7.34 18.01 2.96
N LYS A 347 -7.22 17.38 1.80
CA LYS A 347 -7.91 17.73 0.57
C LYS A 347 -9.44 17.61 0.67
N LEU A 348 -9.93 16.52 1.27
CA LEU A 348 -11.36 16.34 1.56
C LEU A 348 -11.91 17.42 2.47
N ASN A 349 -11.19 17.76 3.53
CA ASN A 349 -11.59 18.81 4.47
C ASN A 349 -11.63 20.18 3.78
N GLN A 350 -10.63 20.46 2.95
CA GLN A 350 -10.57 21.72 2.20
C GLN A 350 -11.77 21.87 1.27
N TYR A 351 -12.02 20.88 0.40
CA TYR A 351 -13.15 20.96 -0.54
C TYR A 351 -14.51 20.99 0.17
N SER A 352 -14.69 20.23 1.25
CA SER A 352 -15.92 20.28 2.05
C SER A 352 -16.20 21.69 2.59
N TYR A 353 -15.15 22.32 3.14
CA TYR A 353 -15.24 23.69 3.66
C TYR A 353 -15.53 24.68 2.55
N GLU A 354 -14.79 24.65 1.45
CA GLU A 354 -14.91 25.57 0.32
C GLU A 354 -16.32 25.51 -0.29
N ILE A 355 -16.82 24.31 -0.55
CA ILE A 355 -18.14 24.08 -1.12
C ILE A 355 -19.22 24.61 -0.20
N CYS A 356 -19.22 24.21 1.08
CA CYS A 356 -20.24 24.66 2.02
C CYS A 356 -20.21 26.16 2.23
N ARG A 357 -19.02 26.78 2.32
CA ARG A 357 -18.92 28.21 2.67
C ARG A 357 -19.17 29.12 1.49
N HIS A 358 -18.70 28.75 0.28
CA HIS A 358 -18.57 29.71 -0.81
C HIS A 358 -19.47 29.44 -2.04
N HIS A 359 -20.35 28.42 -2.03
CA HIS A 359 -21.20 28.09 -3.19
C HIS A 359 -22.18 29.23 -3.55
N HIS A 360 -22.46 30.14 -2.62
CA HIS A 360 -23.28 31.35 -2.89
C HIS A 360 -22.45 32.59 -3.23
N GLU A 361 -21.14 32.50 -3.30
CA GLU A 361 -20.33 33.57 -3.85
C GLU A 361 -20.60 33.77 -5.34
N ARG A 362 -20.41 34.97 -5.82
CA ARG A 362 -20.61 35.33 -7.23
C ARG A 362 -19.38 36.05 -7.76
N TYR A 363 -19.02 35.77 -9.00
CA TYR A 363 -17.75 36.19 -9.62
C TYR A 363 -17.53 37.71 -9.57
N ASP A 364 -18.62 38.51 -9.53
CA ASP A 364 -18.58 39.95 -9.39
C ASP A 364 -18.47 40.46 -7.94
N GLY A 365 -18.46 39.57 -6.95
CA GLY A 365 -18.40 39.91 -5.52
C GLY A 365 -19.75 40.30 -4.89
N THR A 366 -20.88 40.07 -5.58
CA THR A 366 -22.22 40.34 -5.02
C THR A 366 -22.77 39.16 -4.22
N GLY A 367 -22.01 38.08 -4.09
CA GLY A 367 -22.37 36.90 -3.34
C GLY A 367 -22.25 37.05 -1.82
N TYR A 368 -22.38 35.94 -1.12
CA TYR A 368 -22.22 35.83 0.34
C TYR A 368 -21.63 34.48 0.72
N PRO A 369 -21.04 34.28 1.90
CA PRO A 369 -21.02 35.16 3.07
C PRO A 369 -19.86 36.15 3.08
N ASP A 370 -18.76 35.91 2.34
CA ASP A 370 -17.53 36.70 2.47
C ASP A 370 -17.38 37.78 1.38
N GLY A 371 -18.21 37.74 0.33
CA GLY A 371 -18.16 38.70 -0.78
C GLY A 371 -16.89 38.52 -1.65
N LEU A 372 -16.42 37.30 -1.78
CA LEU A 372 -15.26 36.96 -2.61
C LEU A 372 -15.50 37.28 -4.08
N LYS A 373 -14.44 37.66 -4.79
CA LYS A 373 -14.54 38.11 -6.17
C LYS A 373 -13.53 37.41 -7.10
N GLY A 374 -13.97 37.09 -8.30
CA GLY A 374 -13.09 36.52 -9.31
C GLY A 374 -12.50 35.17 -8.88
N GLU A 375 -11.20 35.04 -9.06
CA GLU A 375 -10.43 33.82 -8.74
C GLU A 375 -10.20 33.64 -7.23
N ASP A 376 -10.56 34.59 -6.37
CA ASP A 376 -10.52 34.38 -4.92
C ASP A 376 -11.61 33.38 -4.46
N ILE A 377 -12.63 33.14 -5.30
CA ILE A 377 -13.64 32.11 -5.06
C ILE A 377 -13.05 30.75 -5.45
N PRO A 378 -12.97 29.78 -4.52
CA PRO A 378 -12.49 28.43 -4.86
C PRO A 378 -13.26 27.82 -6.04
N LEU A 379 -12.54 27.18 -6.98
CA LEU A 379 -13.15 26.59 -8.17
C LEU A 379 -14.25 25.58 -7.82
N SER A 380 -14.05 24.80 -6.75
CA SER A 380 -15.02 23.85 -6.22
C SER A 380 -16.37 24.53 -5.90
N ALA A 381 -16.30 25.67 -5.23
CA ALA A 381 -17.47 26.46 -4.86
C ALA A 381 -18.12 27.15 -6.08
N GLN A 382 -17.31 27.65 -7.03
CA GLN A 382 -17.83 28.26 -8.25
C GLN A 382 -18.65 27.24 -9.08
N VAL A 383 -18.12 26.01 -9.24
CA VAL A 383 -18.80 24.94 -10.00
C VAL A 383 -20.09 24.52 -9.31
N VAL A 384 -20.01 24.20 -8.00
CA VAL A 384 -21.19 23.77 -7.24
C VAL A 384 -22.24 24.88 -7.19
N GLY A 385 -21.84 26.14 -7.02
CA GLY A 385 -22.76 27.28 -7.00
C GLY A 385 -23.46 27.52 -8.36
N LEU A 386 -22.82 27.23 -9.48
CA LEU A 386 -23.45 27.27 -10.80
C LEU A 386 -24.45 26.11 -10.96
N VAL A 387 -24.02 24.89 -10.58
CA VAL A 387 -24.86 23.69 -10.65
C VAL A 387 -26.09 23.82 -9.76
N ASP A 388 -25.94 24.29 -8.51
CA ASP A 388 -27.07 24.58 -7.59
C ASP A 388 -28.05 25.60 -8.21
N ALA A 389 -27.53 26.69 -8.79
CA ALA A 389 -28.37 27.65 -9.46
C ALA A 389 -29.17 27.06 -10.63
N TYR A 390 -28.53 26.18 -11.44
CA TYR A 390 -29.21 25.48 -12.53
C TYR A 390 -30.25 24.50 -12.00
N ASP A 391 -29.90 23.66 -11.03
CA ASP A 391 -30.80 22.68 -10.44
C ASP A 391 -32.02 23.38 -9.78
N ALA A 392 -31.80 24.48 -9.10
CA ALA A 392 -32.87 25.28 -8.52
C ALA A 392 -33.87 25.84 -9.55
N LEU A 393 -33.48 25.97 -10.82
CA LEU A 393 -34.36 26.43 -11.90
C LEU A 393 -35.20 25.29 -12.47
N ILE A 394 -34.65 24.09 -12.61
CA ILE A 394 -35.30 22.93 -13.24
C ILE A 394 -36.05 22.03 -12.25
N SER A 395 -35.84 22.20 -10.95
CA SER A 395 -36.50 21.41 -9.92
C SER A 395 -37.85 22.05 -9.48
N VAL A 396 -38.81 21.17 -9.12
CA VAL A 396 -40.10 21.62 -8.55
C VAL A 396 -39.85 22.10 -7.11
N ARG A 397 -40.32 23.31 -6.77
CA ARG A 397 -40.27 23.87 -5.40
C ARG A 397 -41.65 24.32 -4.96
N PRO A 398 -41.98 24.34 -3.65
CA PRO A 398 -43.34 24.70 -3.16
C PRO A 398 -43.88 26.03 -3.65
N TYR A 399 -42.98 26.95 -4.05
CA TYR A 399 -43.33 28.32 -4.45
C TYR A 399 -42.94 28.65 -5.90
N LYS A 400 -42.42 27.68 -6.69
CA LYS A 400 -41.95 27.93 -8.06
C LYS A 400 -42.19 26.71 -8.94
N ARG A 401 -42.77 26.90 -10.12
CA ARG A 401 -42.82 25.89 -11.15
C ARG A 401 -41.43 25.67 -11.74
N LYS A 402 -41.07 24.40 -12.07
CA LYS A 402 -39.84 24.11 -12.81
C LYS A 402 -39.84 24.85 -14.14
N LEU A 403 -38.68 25.30 -14.56
CA LEU A 403 -38.45 25.83 -15.90
C LEU A 403 -38.02 24.71 -16.83
N GLU A 404 -38.32 24.88 -18.13
CA GLU A 404 -37.76 24.01 -19.15
C GLU A 404 -36.24 24.20 -19.23
N HIS A 405 -35.56 23.11 -19.63
CA HIS A 405 -34.09 23.07 -19.72
C HIS A 405 -33.50 24.29 -20.42
N ASP A 406 -33.96 24.56 -21.67
CA ASP A 406 -33.44 25.68 -22.48
C ASP A 406 -33.62 27.04 -21.82
N GLN A 407 -34.73 27.25 -21.12
CA GLN A 407 -34.99 28.50 -20.38
C GLN A 407 -33.99 28.65 -19.21
N ALA A 408 -33.78 27.57 -18.45
CA ALA A 408 -32.84 27.58 -17.32
C ALA A 408 -31.40 27.85 -17.81
N VAL A 409 -30.97 27.23 -18.90
CA VAL A 409 -29.65 27.45 -19.51
C VAL A 409 -29.49 28.92 -19.92
N GLN A 410 -30.50 29.49 -20.62
CA GLN A 410 -30.43 30.90 -21.05
C GLN A 410 -30.36 31.88 -19.87
N MET A 411 -31.12 31.67 -18.80
CA MET A 411 -31.09 32.50 -17.60
C MET A 411 -29.69 32.49 -16.94
N ILE A 412 -29.06 31.33 -16.84
CA ILE A 412 -27.68 31.22 -16.32
C ILE A 412 -26.71 32.00 -17.22
N LEU A 413 -26.77 31.79 -18.54
CA LEU A 413 -25.88 32.42 -19.50
C LEU A 413 -26.04 33.96 -19.54
N ASN A 414 -27.29 34.46 -19.33
CA ASN A 414 -27.58 35.87 -19.25
C ASN A 414 -27.19 36.51 -17.91
N GLY A 415 -26.78 35.67 -16.91
CA GLY A 415 -26.39 36.16 -15.56
C GLY A 415 -27.56 36.54 -14.67
N GLU A 416 -28.77 36.03 -14.96
CA GLU A 416 -29.99 36.31 -14.14
C GLU A 416 -29.95 35.60 -12.78
N CYS A 417 -29.08 34.56 -12.64
CA CYS A 417 -28.85 33.85 -11.38
C CYS A 417 -27.54 34.24 -10.66
N GLY A 418 -26.99 35.40 -11.01
CA GLY A 418 -25.68 35.87 -10.56
C GLY A 418 -24.60 35.71 -11.62
N LYS A 419 -23.45 36.30 -11.38
CA LYS A 419 -22.33 36.27 -12.31
C LYS A 419 -21.42 35.07 -12.01
N PHE A 420 -21.06 34.36 -13.07
CA PHE A 420 -20.07 33.28 -13.08
C PHE A 420 -18.91 33.62 -14.02
N SER A 421 -17.77 32.92 -13.93
CA SER A 421 -16.65 33.15 -14.83
C SER A 421 -17.00 32.78 -16.28
N ASP A 422 -16.40 33.45 -17.25
CA ASP A 422 -16.60 33.16 -18.68
C ASP A 422 -16.20 31.72 -19.03
N GLU A 423 -15.17 31.18 -18.37
CA GLU A 423 -14.70 29.81 -18.56
C GLU A 423 -15.71 28.79 -18.05
N LEU A 424 -16.31 29.04 -16.88
CA LEU A 424 -17.40 28.20 -16.36
C LEU A 424 -18.64 28.25 -17.27
N LEU A 425 -19.06 29.42 -17.70
CA LEU A 425 -20.19 29.57 -18.62
C LEU A 425 -19.92 28.89 -19.96
N HIS A 426 -18.68 28.93 -20.46
CA HIS A 426 -18.28 28.21 -21.66
C HIS A 426 -18.42 26.68 -21.49
N CYS A 427 -17.89 26.11 -20.39
CA CYS A 427 -18.05 24.70 -20.08
C CYS A 427 -19.50 24.33 -19.90
N PHE A 428 -20.28 25.11 -19.13
CA PHE A 428 -21.69 24.89 -18.90
C PHE A 428 -22.50 24.81 -20.21
N LYS A 429 -22.28 25.75 -21.13
CA LYS A 429 -22.92 25.76 -22.45
C LYS A 429 -22.62 24.48 -23.25
N LYS A 430 -21.39 23.95 -23.15
CA LYS A 430 -21.01 22.70 -23.83
C LYS A 430 -21.67 21.48 -23.21
N VAL A 431 -21.64 21.35 -21.88
CA VAL A 431 -22.16 20.14 -21.23
C VAL A 431 -23.68 20.14 -21.21
N SER A 432 -24.33 21.30 -21.03
CA SER A 432 -25.80 21.41 -21.04
C SER A 432 -26.44 21.03 -22.38
N SER A 433 -25.71 21.12 -23.48
CA SER A 433 -26.18 20.68 -24.81
C SER A 433 -26.07 19.16 -25.06
N GLN A 434 -25.53 18.38 -24.12
CA GLN A 434 -25.35 16.94 -24.28
C GLN A 434 -26.63 16.17 -23.93
N ASN A 435 -26.92 15.10 -24.70
CA ASN A 435 -28.13 14.29 -24.50
C ASN A 435 -28.30 13.69 -23.10
N ASN A 436 -27.20 13.31 -22.43
CA ASN A 436 -27.22 12.76 -21.07
C ASN A 436 -27.61 13.82 -20.02
N TRP A 437 -27.18 15.07 -20.22
CA TRP A 437 -27.57 16.20 -19.38
C TRP A 437 -29.06 16.52 -19.55
N ILE A 438 -29.50 16.65 -20.80
CA ILE A 438 -30.90 16.96 -21.14
C ILE A 438 -31.85 15.87 -20.62
N LYS A 439 -31.58 14.61 -20.89
CA LYS A 439 -32.39 13.48 -20.41
C LYS A 439 -32.50 13.45 -18.87
N ARG A 440 -31.47 13.91 -18.17
CA ARG A 440 -31.49 13.97 -16.71
C ARG A 440 -32.36 15.13 -16.21
N SER A 441 -32.27 16.30 -16.86
CA SER A 441 -33.08 17.47 -16.52
C SER A 441 -34.57 17.30 -16.83
N GLU A 442 -34.93 16.40 -17.74
CA GLU A 442 -36.31 16.10 -18.15
C GLU A 442 -36.99 15.03 -17.30
N ARG A 443 -36.29 14.37 -16.37
CA ARG A 443 -36.90 13.41 -15.46
C ARG A 443 -38.01 14.09 -14.66
N GLU A 444 -39.22 13.50 -14.68
CA GLU A 444 -40.27 13.94 -13.78
C GLU A 444 -39.94 13.52 -12.36
N ALA A 445 -40.08 14.44 -11.42
CA ALA A 445 -40.04 14.11 -10.00
C ALA A 445 -41.20 13.16 -9.70
N VAL A 446 -40.90 11.91 -9.34
CA VAL A 446 -41.89 10.90 -8.95
C VAL A 446 -42.42 11.15 -7.56
#